data_93f5b467657759429fd50a288a7a27be
#
_entry.id   93f5b467657759429fd50a288a7a27be
#
_cell.length_a   1.000
_cell.length_b   1.000
_cell.length_c   1.000
_cell.angle_alpha   90.00
_cell.angle_beta   90.00
_cell.angle_gamma   90.00
#
_symmetry.space_group_name_H-M   'P 1'
#
loop_
_entity.id
_entity.type
_entity.pdbx_description
1 polymer ?
#
loop_
_entity_poly.entity_id
_entity_poly.type
_entity_poly.pdbx_seq_one_letter_code
_entity_poly.pdbx_strand_id
1 'polypeptide(L)'
;EAVFFISKNRRGAFIMAYMALYRKWRPQDFSDLIGQEHISETLSNAISTGKVAHAYLFSGPRGTGKTSTAKILAKALNCEHGPTPTPCNQCVCCQKINDGSFMDVFEIDAASNRGIDEIRDLRETVKFAPVDGKYKVYIIDEVHMLTTEAFNALLKTLEEPPSHVVFILATTEVHKVPITIQSRCQRYDFKRITKDDILKRLVMITDEMGLNADKD
;
A
#
# COMPACT_ATOMS: atom_id res chain seq x y z
N GLU A 1 14.10 18.32 -13.75
CA GLU A 1 13.12 19.17 -14.47
C GLU A 1 11.73 18.87 -13.96
N ALA A 2 10.97 19.95 -13.69
CA ALA A 2 9.63 19.86 -13.12
C ALA A 2 8.62 19.62 -14.25
N VAL A 3 7.82 18.56 -14.14
CA VAL A 3 6.71 18.31 -15.07
C VAL A 3 5.49 19.07 -14.57
N PHE A 4 5.07 20.09 -15.33
CA PHE A 4 3.89 20.87 -15.03
C PHE A 4 2.67 20.25 -15.70
N PHE A 5 1.63 19.96 -14.93
CA PHE A 5 0.33 19.59 -15.46
C PHE A 5 -0.58 20.82 -15.52
N ILE A 6 -1.17 21.04 -16.70
CA ILE A 6 -2.18 22.07 -16.88
C ILE A 6 -3.55 21.42 -16.66
N SER A 7 -4.16 21.66 -15.51
CA SER A 7 -5.54 21.26 -15.23
C SER A 7 -6.46 22.48 -15.38
N LYS A 8 -7.60 22.31 -16.05
CA LYS A 8 -8.61 23.35 -16.23
C LYS A 8 -9.61 23.25 -15.07
N ASN A 9 -9.67 24.25 -14.21
CA ASN A 9 -10.66 24.37 -13.15
C ASN A 9 -12.04 24.68 -13.74
N ARG A 10 -13.13 24.41 -13.00
CA ARG A 10 -14.53 24.75 -13.37
C ARG A 10 -14.77 26.21 -13.73
N ARG A 11 -13.86 27.12 -13.43
CA ARG A 11 -13.87 28.55 -13.80
C ARG A 11 -12.98 28.89 -14.99
N GLY A 12 -12.43 27.89 -15.70
CA GLY A 12 -11.58 28.12 -16.88
C GLY A 12 -10.14 28.56 -16.59
N ALA A 13 -9.74 28.70 -15.33
CA ALA A 13 -8.38 29.07 -14.95
C ALA A 13 -7.47 27.83 -15.02
N PHE A 14 -6.27 28.00 -15.61
CA PHE A 14 -5.24 26.98 -15.63
C PHE A 14 -4.51 26.96 -14.28
N ILE A 15 -4.61 25.85 -13.55
CA ILE A 15 -3.83 25.64 -12.34
C ILE A 15 -2.63 24.79 -12.75
N MET A 16 -1.44 25.36 -12.62
CA MET A 16 -0.19 24.61 -12.72
C MET A 16 0.02 23.88 -11.39
N ALA A 17 -0.36 22.61 -11.33
CA ALA A 17 -0.07 21.77 -10.17
C ALA A 17 1.26 21.05 -10.42
N TYR A 18 2.24 21.29 -9.55
CA TYR A 18 3.47 20.51 -9.50
C TYR A 18 3.18 19.17 -8.87
N MET A 19 3.31 18.10 -9.65
CA MET A 19 3.26 16.73 -9.12
C MET A 19 4.67 16.13 -9.14
N ALA A 20 5.17 15.72 -7.98
CA ALA A 20 6.48 15.08 -7.89
C ALA A 20 6.48 13.76 -8.69
N LEU A 21 7.57 13.50 -9.42
CA LEU A 21 7.71 12.32 -10.29
C LEU A 21 7.40 11.01 -9.58
N TYR A 22 7.85 10.85 -8.33
CA TYR A 22 7.60 9.64 -7.54
C TYR A 22 6.11 9.38 -7.25
N ARG A 23 5.25 10.40 -7.28
CA ARG A 23 3.79 10.24 -7.16
C ARG A 23 3.16 9.83 -8.47
N LYS A 24 3.58 10.47 -9.57
CA LYS A 24 3.07 10.17 -10.92
C LYS A 24 3.38 8.73 -11.32
N TRP A 25 4.60 8.27 -11.05
CA TRP A 25 5.12 6.97 -11.47
C TRP A 25 5.02 5.89 -10.40
N ARG A 26 4.21 6.12 -9.37
CA ARG A 26 3.95 5.12 -8.35
C ARG A 26 3.20 3.93 -8.97
N PRO A 27 3.62 2.67 -8.72
CA PRO A 27 2.94 1.48 -9.21
C PRO A 27 1.44 1.53 -8.94
N GLN A 28 0.63 1.22 -9.94
CA GLN A 28 -0.84 1.29 -9.86
C GLN A 28 -1.48 -0.09 -9.78
N ASP A 29 -0.83 -1.13 -10.24
CA ASP A 29 -1.25 -2.52 -10.14
C ASP A 29 -0.06 -3.45 -9.82
N PHE A 30 -0.33 -4.75 -9.67
CA PHE A 30 0.71 -5.73 -9.32
C PHE A 30 1.72 -5.94 -10.44
N SER A 31 1.37 -5.70 -11.71
CA SER A 31 2.29 -5.84 -12.85
C SER A 31 3.34 -4.73 -12.90
N ASP A 32 3.06 -3.59 -12.27
CA ASP A 32 3.99 -2.46 -12.15
C ASP A 32 5.10 -2.67 -11.10
N LEU A 33 5.01 -3.76 -10.30
CA LEU A 33 5.95 -4.06 -9.22
C LEU A 33 7.21 -4.72 -9.77
N ILE A 34 8.22 -3.93 -10.07
CA ILE A 34 9.47 -4.39 -10.65
C ILE A 34 10.36 -5.05 -9.60
N GLY A 35 10.90 -6.24 -9.93
CA GLY A 35 11.79 -7.02 -9.06
C GLY A 35 11.10 -7.68 -7.87
N GLN A 36 9.75 -7.72 -7.87
CA GLN A 36 8.94 -8.35 -6.82
C GLN A 36 7.90 -9.34 -7.40
N GLU A 37 8.21 -9.98 -8.51
CA GLU A 37 7.28 -10.84 -9.27
C GLU A 37 6.70 -11.95 -8.38
N HIS A 38 7.52 -12.55 -7.52
CA HIS A 38 7.10 -13.58 -6.57
C HIS A 38 6.03 -13.11 -5.57
N ILE A 39 6.03 -11.80 -5.22
CA ILE A 39 5.02 -11.20 -4.33
C ILE A 39 3.76 -10.91 -5.13
N SER A 40 3.89 -10.28 -6.30
CA SER A 40 2.76 -9.93 -7.15
C SER A 40 1.96 -11.15 -7.59
N GLU A 41 2.62 -12.23 -8.00
CA GLU A 41 1.98 -13.49 -8.36
C GLU A 41 1.25 -14.14 -7.17
N THR A 42 1.90 -14.20 -6.00
CA THR A 42 1.31 -14.81 -4.81
C THR A 42 0.07 -14.04 -4.33
N LEU A 43 0.14 -12.70 -4.28
CA LEU A 43 -1.00 -11.87 -3.91
C LEU A 43 -2.13 -11.95 -4.93
N SER A 44 -1.81 -11.92 -6.23
CA SER A 44 -2.79 -12.08 -7.30
C SER A 44 -3.52 -13.41 -7.22
N ASN A 45 -2.80 -14.51 -6.98
CA ASN A 45 -3.37 -15.83 -6.80
C ASN A 45 -4.26 -15.92 -5.54
N ALA A 46 -3.84 -15.31 -4.43
CA ALA A 46 -4.64 -15.29 -3.20
C ALA A 46 -5.97 -14.55 -3.41
N ILE A 47 -5.95 -13.42 -4.12
CA ILE A 47 -7.16 -12.65 -4.44
C ILE A 47 -8.07 -13.42 -5.40
N SER A 48 -7.51 -13.99 -6.49
CA SER A 48 -8.27 -14.73 -7.50
C SER A 48 -8.97 -15.98 -6.93
N THR A 49 -8.35 -16.61 -5.92
CA THR A 49 -8.90 -17.81 -5.27
C THR A 49 -9.75 -17.49 -4.03
N GLY A 50 -9.96 -16.21 -3.71
CA GLY A 50 -10.70 -15.77 -2.52
C GLY A 50 -10.01 -16.10 -1.18
N LYS A 51 -8.71 -16.42 -1.20
CA LYS A 51 -7.92 -16.76 -0.02
C LYS A 51 -7.17 -15.55 0.53
N VAL A 52 -7.91 -14.48 0.78
CA VAL A 52 -7.36 -13.25 1.36
C VAL A 52 -7.08 -13.47 2.84
N ALA A 53 -5.84 -13.23 3.27
CA ALA A 53 -5.47 -13.31 4.69
C ALA A 53 -5.96 -12.06 5.44
N HIS A 54 -6.24 -12.22 6.73
CA HIS A 54 -6.63 -11.10 7.59
C HIS A 54 -5.46 -10.17 7.95
N ALA A 55 -4.21 -10.65 7.86
CA ALA A 55 -3.03 -9.86 8.15
C ALA A 55 -1.84 -10.25 7.26
N TYR A 56 -1.16 -9.22 6.75
CA TYR A 56 0.03 -9.31 5.93
C TYR A 56 1.19 -8.60 6.61
N LEU A 57 2.39 -9.17 6.53
CA LEU A 57 3.63 -8.54 7.00
C LEU A 57 4.58 -8.38 5.81
N PHE A 58 4.74 -7.16 5.34
CA PHE A 58 5.67 -6.80 4.27
C PHE A 58 7.01 -6.37 4.87
N SER A 59 8.04 -7.17 4.67
CA SER A 59 9.38 -6.90 5.19
C SER A 59 10.38 -6.68 4.07
N GLY A 60 11.36 -5.80 4.27
CA GLY A 60 12.42 -5.57 3.31
C GLY A 60 12.95 -4.14 3.30
N PRO A 61 14.01 -3.86 2.53
CA PRO A 61 14.68 -2.57 2.51
C PRO A 61 13.74 -1.42 2.12
N ARG A 62 14.17 -0.18 2.43
CA ARG A 62 13.45 1.02 2.01
C ARG A 62 13.43 1.13 0.48
N GLY A 63 12.31 1.63 -0.08
CA GLY A 63 12.17 1.87 -1.52
C GLY A 63 11.85 0.63 -2.36
N THR A 64 11.60 -0.54 -1.75
CA THR A 64 11.30 -1.78 -2.48
C THR A 64 9.83 -1.95 -2.85
N GLY A 65 8.97 -0.97 -2.55
CA GLY A 65 7.56 -0.97 -2.98
C GLY A 65 6.57 -1.46 -1.93
N LYS A 66 6.95 -1.70 -0.66
CA LYS A 66 6.03 -2.20 0.40
C LYS A 66 4.74 -1.41 0.51
N THR A 67 4.83 -0.09 0.72
CA THR A 67 3.66 0.78 0.87
C THR A 67 2.87 0.90 -0.43
N SER A 68 3.53 0.84 -1.60
CA SER A 68 2.83 0.81 -2.90
C SER A 68 2.04 -0.48 -3.07
N THR A 69 2.63 -1.63 -2.75
CA THR A 69 1.96 -2.94 -2.78
C THR A 69 0.78 -2.98 -1.81
N ALA A 70 0.91 -2.37 -0.62
CA ALA A 70 -0.20 -2.25 0.33
C ALA A 70 -1.38 -1.47 -0.26
N LYS A 71 -1.13 -0.36 -0.95
CA LYS A 71 -2.19 0.40 -1.64
C LYS A 71 -2.81 -0.36 -2.81
N ILE A 72 -2.00 -1.07 -3.60
CA ILE A 72 -2.50 -1.92 -4.68
C ILE A 72 -3.41 -3.02 -4.10
N LEU A 73 -2.99 -3.67 -3.02
CA LEU A 73 -3.81 -4.68 -2.34
C LEU A 73 -5.12 -4.08 -1.82
N ALA A 74 -5.09 -2.89 -1.20
CA ALA A 74 -6.29 -2.19 -0.76
C ALA A 74 -7.25 -1.88 -1.92
N LYS A 75 -6.72 -1.46 -3.08
CA LYS A 75 -7.52 -1.26 -4.31
C LYS A 75 -8.08 -2.58 -4.85
N ALA A 76 -7.27 -3.63 -4.88
CA ALA A 76 -7.67 -4.96 -5.35
C ALA A 76 -8.86 -5.53 -4.54
N LEU A 77 -8.86 -5.29 -3.23
CA LEU A 77 -9.93 -5.72 -2.32
C LEU A 77 -11.20 -4.88 -2.44
N ASN A 78 -11.06 -3.56 -2.66
CA ASN A 78 -12.16 -2.59 -2.63
C ASN A 78 -12.58 -2.05 -4.00
N CYS A 79 -11.98 -2.52 -5.09
CA CYS A 79 -12.43 -2.14 -6.43
C CYS A 79 -13.91 -2.50 -6.63
N GLU A 80 -14.68 -1.66 -7.31
CA GLU A 80 -16.09 -1.94 -7.62
C GLU A 80 -16.27 -3.26 -8.37
N HIS A 81 -15.29 -3.62 -9.21
CA HIS A 81 -15.24 -4.87 -9.96
C HIS A 81 -14.55 -6.02 -9.20
N GLY A 82 -14.19 -5.79 -7.92
CA GLY A 82 -13.40 -6.72 -7.13
C GLY A 82 -14.19 -7.50 -6.07
N PRO A 83 -13.48 -8.28 -5.24
CA PRO A 83 -12.03 -8.43 -5.21
C PRO A 83 -11.43 -8.93 -6.53
N THR A 84 -10.38 -8.28 -7.01
CA THR A 84 -9.72 -8.59 -8.29
C THR A 84 -8.21 -8.37 -8.21
N PRO A 85 -7.38 -9.23 -8.81
CA PRO A 85 -5.93 -9.00 -8.87
C PRO A 85 -5.53 -7.79 -9.75
N THR A 86 -6.46 -7.34 -10.61
CA THR A 86 -6.26 -6.20 -11.51
C THR A 86 -7.25 -5.07 -11.19
N PRO A 87 -6.96 -4.21 -10.19
CA PRO A 87 -7.83 -3.09 -9.87
C PRO A 87 -7.95 -2.14 -11.06
N CYS A 88 -9.17 -1.69 -11.35
CA CYS A 88 -9.45 -0.92 -12.58
C CYS A 88 -8.81 0.49 -12.60
N ASN A 89 -8.37 1.02 -11.46
CA ASN A 89 -7.79 2.36 -11.28
C ASN A 89 -8.69 3.55 -11.72
N GLN A 90 -9.92 3.29 -12.15
CA GLN A 90 -10.84 4.29 -12.71
C GLN A 90 -12.11 4.47 -11.87
N CYS A 91 -12.53 3.46 -11.12
CA CYS A 91 -13.71 3.57 -10.26
C CYS A 91 -13.47 4.51 -9.08
N VAL A 92 -14.53 4.97 -8.46
CA VAL A 92 -14.49 5.92 -7.33
C VAL A 92 -13.63 5.38 -6.18
N CYS A 93 -13.76 4.08 -5.85
CA CYS A 93 -12.96 3.44 -4.79
C CYS A 93 -11.47 3.48 -5.12
N CYS A 94 -11.07 3.08 -6.33
CA CYS A 94 -9.66 3.08 -6.74
C CYS A 94 -9.05 4.49 -6.72
N GLN A 95 -9.79 5.49 -7.21
CA GLN A 95 -9.33 6.88 -7.22
C GLN A 95 -9.16 7.43 -5.80
N LYS A 96 -10.16 7.26 -4.93
CA LYS A 96 -10.10 7.70 -3.53
C LYS A 96 -8.97 7.01 -2.74
N ILE A 97 -8.68 5.72 -3.00
CA ILE A 97 -7.56 5.02 -2.36
C ILE A 97 -6.22 5.59 -2.83
N ASN A 98 -6.08 5.90 -4.13
CA ASN A 98 -4.87 6.55 -4.64
C ASN A 98 -4.64 7.93 -3.99
N ASP A 99 -5.69 8.71 -3.81
CA ASP A 99 -5.65 10.06 -3.23
C ASP A 99 -5.58 10.04 -1.69
N GLY A 100 -5.77 8.87 -1.06
CA GLY A 100 -5.78 8.72 0.40
C GLY A 100 -7.05 9.25 1.08
N SER A 101 -8.16 9.40 0.34
CA SER A 101 -9.45 9.91 0.84
C SER A 101 -10.52 8.84 1.02
N PHE A 102 -10.19 7.55 0.81
CA PHE A 102 -11.13 6.46 0.97
C PHE A 102 -11.36 6.14 2.45
N MET A 103 -12.61 6.18 2.90
CA MET A 103 -13.00 6.09 4.32
C MET A 103 -12.65 4.75 4.98
N ASP A 104 -12.54 3.67 4.20
CA ASP A 104 -12.25 2.33 4.71
C ASP A 104 -10.78 1.90 4.53
N VAL A 105 -9.89 2.81 4.13
CA VAL A 105 -8.43 2.57 4.07
C VAL A 105 -7.72 3.56 4.97
N PHE A 106 -7.10 3.06 6.02
CA PHE A 106 -6.40 3.83 7.04
C PHE A 106 -4.89 3.64 6.87
N GLU A 107 -4.18 4.73 6.60
CA GLU A 107 -2.73 4.73 6.52
C GLU A 107 -2.14 5.34 7.80
N ILE A 108 -1.40 4.56 8.55
CA ILE A 108 -0.77 4.96 9.82
C ILE A 108 0.75 4.82 9.64
N ASP A 109 1.47 5.92 9.77
CA ASP A 109 2.92 5.90 9.89
C ASP A 109 3.29 5.74 11.36
N ALA A 110 3.79 4.56 11.73
CA ALA A 110 4.21 4.27 13.10
C ALA A 110 5.45 5.07 13.52
N ALA A 111 6.19 5.68 12.60
CA ALA A 111 7.28 6.57 12.96
C ALA A 111 6.74 7.88 13.60
N SER A 112 5.58 8.35 13.16
CA SER A 112 4.91 9.54 13.67
C SER A 112 3.87 9.20 14.76
N ASN A 113 3.26 8.00 14.70
CA ASN A 113 2.15 7.55 15.56
C ASN A 113 2.54 6.27 16.30
N ARG A 114 3.44 6.40 17.28
CA ARG A 114 4.04 5.24 18.00
C ARG A 114 3.22 4.75 19.18
N GLY A 115 2.23 5.54 19.60
CA GLY A 115 1.56 5.39 20.88
C GLY A 115 0.53 4.28 20.91
N ILE A 116 0.11 3.96 22.15
CA ILE A 116 -0.97 3.00 22.39
C ILE A 116 -2.33 3.58 22.02
N ASP A 117 -2.49 4.90 22.11
CA ASP A 117 -3.79 5.54 21.94
C ASP A 117 -4.27 5.46 20.51
N GLU A 118 -3.39 5.66 19.52
CA GLU A 118 -3.71 5.48 18.10
C GLU A 118 -4.13 4.03 17.77
N ILE A 119 -3.49 3.05 18.41
CA ILE A 119 -3.86 1.64 18.22
C ILE A 119 -5.17 1.30 18.96
N ARG A 120 -5.48 1.96 20.08
CA ARG A 120 -6.77 1.83 20.75
C ARG A 120 -7.90 2.40 19.91
N ASP A 121 -7.72 3.59 19.34
CA ASP A 121 -8.68 4.21 18.42
C ASP A 121 -8.93 3.32 17.21
N LEU A 122 -7.85 2.75 16.64
CA LEU A 122 -7.94 1.76 15.57
C LEU A 122 -8.83 0.58 16.00
N ARG A 123 -8.61 0.01 17.19
CA ARG A 123 -9.41 -1.12 17.71
C ARG A 123 -10.89 -0.79 17.87
N GLU A 124 -11.24 0.43 18.22
CA GLU A 124 -12.65 0.83 18.27
C GLU A 124 -13.26 0.90 16.87
N THR A 125 -12.52 1.42 15.89
CA THR A 125 -12.99 1.53 14.49
C THR A 125 -13.08 0.19 13.76
N VAL A 126 -12.27 -0.80 14.14
CA VAL A 126 -12.28 -2.17 13.57
C VAL A 126 -13.62 -2.87 13.75
N LYS A 127 -14.34 -2.59 14.85
CA LYS A 127 -15.61 -3.23 15.17
C LYS A 127 -16.74 -2.89 14.19
N PHE A 128 -16.63 -1.76 13.50
CA PHE A 128 -17.68 -1.28 12.60
C PHE A 128 -17.48 -1.82 11.19
N ALA A 129 -18.56 -2.14 10.51
CA ALA A 129 -18.54 -2.52 9.10
C ALA A 129 -17.95 -1.41 8.20
N PRO A 130 -17.40 -1.76 7.02
CA PRO A 130 -17.00 -0.77 6.03
C PRO A 130 -18.17 0.15 5.64
N VAL A 131 -17.85 1.40 5.28
CA VAL A 131 -18.85 2.41 4.87
C VAL A 131 -19.06 2.38 3.35
N ASP A 132 -17.96 2.45 2.59
CA ASP A 132 -17.96 2.55 1.14
C ASP A 132 -17.42 1.28 0.46
N GLY A 133 -16.54 0.56 1.17
CA GLY A 133 -15.80 -0.59 0.64
C GLY A 133 -16.39 -1.95 1.00
N LYS A 134 -15.71 -3.00 0.52
CA LYS A 134 -15.95 -4.40 0.94
C LYS A 134 -15.11 -4.77 2.17
N TYR A 135 -13.92 -4.18 2.27
CA TYR A 135 -12.96 -4.41 3.33
C TYR A 135 -12.49 -3.11 3.96
N LYS A 136 -12.35 -3.12 5.28
CA LYS A 136 -11.56 -2.12 6.01
C LYS A 136 -10.11 -2.53 5.99
N VAL A 137 -9.24 -1.69 5.43
CA VAL A 137 -7.81 -1.98 5.30
C VAL A 137 -7.00 -1.03 6.16
N TYR A 138 -6.20 -1.57 7.06
CA TYR A 138 -5.29 -0.82 7.92
C TYR A 138 -3.85 -1.04 7.47
N ILE A 139 -3.24 -0.03 6.89
CA ILE A 139 -1.84 -0.02 6.45
C ILE A 139 -1.02 0.66 7.54
N ILE A 140 -0.17 -0.11 8.23
CA ILE A 140 0.73 0.42 9.27
C ILE A 140 2.15 0.35 8.73
N ASP A 141 2.68 1.51 8.34
CA ASP A 141 4.04 1.61 7.82
C ASP A 141 5.04 1.78 8.96
N GLU A 142 6.26 1.28 8.77
CA GLU A 142 7.35 1.19 9.76
C GLU A 142 6.88 0.65 11.11
N VAL A 143 6.07 -0.43 11.07
CA VAL A 143 5.41 -1.02 12.26
C VAL A 143 6.37 -1.35 13.40
N HIS A 144 7.66 -1.59 13.12
CA HIS A 144 8.69 -1.83 14.14
C HIS A 144 8.92 -0.62 15.08
N MET A 145 8.38 0.56 14.73
CA MET A 145 8.47 1.77 15.54
C MET A 145 7.38 1.85 16.63
N LEU A 146 6.39 0.97 16.61
CA LEU A 146 5.36 0.91 17.64
C LEU A 146 5.96 0.54 19.01
N THR A 147 5.36 1.06 20.08
CA THR A 147 5.73 0.67 21.45
C THR A 147 5.26 -0.76 21.75
N THR A 148 5.84 -1.38 22.77
CA THR A 148 5.44 -2.73 23.22
C THR A 148 3.95 -2.78 23.60
N GLU A 149 3.45 -1.74 24.22
CA GLU A 149 2.04 -1.61 24.63
C GLU A 149 1.12 -1.53 23.41
N ALA A 150 1.53 -0.79 22.36
CA ALA A 150 0.81 -0.70 21.08
C ALA A 150 0.76 -2.06 20.38
N PHE A 151 1.89 -2.80 20.33
CA PHE A 151 1.90 -4.18 19.81
C PHE A 151 0.94 -5.10 20.59
N ASN A 152 0.96 -5.04 21.91
CA ASN A 152 0.05 -5.83 22.77
C ASN A 152 -1.44 -5.48 22.54
N ALA A 153 -1.72 -4.21 22.26
CA ALA A 153 -3.07 -3.79 21.91
C ALA A 153 -3.51 -4.32 20.54
N LEU A 154 -2.60 -4.35 19.56
CA LEU A 154 -2.84 -4.86 18.21
C LEU A 154 -3.04 -6.38 18.20
N LEU A 155 -2.31 -7.13 19.02
CA LEU A 155 -2.40 -8.60 19.12
C LEU A 155 -3.83 -9.10 19.29
N LYS A 156 -4.61 -8.46 20.18
CA LYS A 156 -6.01 -8.87 20.44
C LYS A 156 -6.87 -8.82 19.18
N THR A 157 -6.63 -7.85 18.31
CA THR A 157 -7.38 -7.72 17.04
C THR A 157 -6.87 -8.70 15.98
N LEU A 158 -5.57 -9.01 15.99
CA LEU A 158 -4.99 -10.00 15.07
C LEU A 158 -5.35 -11.43 15.42
N GLU A 159 -5.70 -11.71 16.68
CA GLU A 159 -6.16 -13.04 17.14
C GLU A 159 -7.58 -13.35 16.70
N GLU A 160 -8.48 -12.35 16.78
CA GLU A 160 -9.89 -12.49 16.44
C GLU A 160 -10.31 -11.35 15.50
N PRO A 161 -9.76 -11.29 14.26
CA PRO A 161 -10.07 -10.22 13.33
C PRO A 161 -11.49 -10.38 12.77
N PRO A 162 -12.27 -9.29 12.67
CA PRO A 162 -13.52 -9.32 11.92
C PRO A 162 -13.27 -9.69 10.46
N SER A 163 -14.18 -10.42 9.84
CA SER A 163 -14.03 -10.95 8.47
C SER A 163 -13.88 -9.88 7.38
N HIS A 164 -14.32 -8.66 7.67
CA HIS A 164 -14.21 -7.52 6.78
C HIS A 164 -12.94 -6.68 6.97
N VAL A 165 -12.02 -7.10 7.85
CA VAL A 165 -10.81 -6.32 8.20
C VAL A 165 -9.56 -7.00 7.67
N VAL A 166 -8.70 -6.20 7.07
CA VAL A 166 -7.38 -6.64 6.58
C VAL A 166 -6.30 -5.69 7.11
N PHE A 167 -5.30 -6.27 7.79
CA PHE A 167 -4.12 -5.55 8.24
C PHE A 167 -2.97 -5.73 7.26
N ILE A 168 -2.25 -4.66 6.95
CA ILE A 168 -1.02 -4.68 6.15
C ILE A 168 0.06 -3.96 6.95
N LEU A 169 0.94 -4.73 7.55
CA LEU A 169 2.05 -4.24 8.35
C LEU A 169 3.29 -4.16 7.48
N ALA A 170 3.92 -3.00 7.35
CA ALA A 170 5.14 -2.83 6.59
C ALA A 170 6.31 -2.48 7.52
N THR A 171 7.49 -3.06 7.26
CA THR A 171 8.67 -2.83 8.08
C THR A 171 9.96 -2.95 7.28
N THR A 172 10.94 -2.16 7.65
CA THR A 172 12.33 -2.33 7.21
C THR A 172 13.14 -3.25 8.14
N GLU A 173 12.65 -3.48 9.37
CA GLU A 173 13.36 -4.20 10.42
C GLU A 173 12.48 -5.29 11.06
N VAL A 174 12.28 -6.39 10.32
CA VAL A 174 11.40 -7.49 10.76
C VAL A 174 11.82 -8.11 12.11
N HIS A 175 13.10 -8.10 12.42
CA HIS A 175 13.64 -8.64 13.68
C HIS A 175 13.18 -7.85 14.92
N LYS A 176 12.74 -6.60 14.75
CA LYS A 176 12.17 -5.77 15.82
C LYS A 176 10.67 -5.98 16.02
N VAL A 177 9.99 -6.66 15.08
CA VAL A 177 8.58 -6.98 15.22
C VAL A 177 8.44 -8.22 16.10
N PRO A 178 7.62 -8.22 17.17
CA PRO A 178 7.45 -9.37 18.04
C PRO A 178 7.01 -10.62 17.27
N ILE A 179 7.57 -11.78 17.64
CA ILE A 179 7.27 -13.05 16.99
C ILE A 179 5.78 -13.41 17.09
N THR A 180 5.12 -12.94 18.15
CA THR A 180 3.69 -13.10 18.36
C THR A 180 2.84 -12.40 17.30
N ILE A 181 3.30 -11.26 16.76
CA ILE A 181 2.70 -10.56 15.62
C ILE A 181 3.04 -11.30 14.33
N GLN A 182 4.33 -11.63 14.12
CA GLN A 182 4.79 -12.30 12.91
C GLN A 182 4.06 -13.62 12.65
N SER A 183 3.79 -14.40 13.70
CA SER A 183 3.11 -15.71 13.58
C SER A 183 1.64 -15.64 13.18
N ARG A 184 1.02 -14.44 13.25
CA ARG A 184 -0.38 -14.19 12.87
C ARG A 184 -0.51 -13.50 11.53
N CYS A 185 0.61 -13.18 10.87
CA CYS A 185 0.64 -12.51 9.58
C CYS A 185 1.17 -13.43 8.49
N GLN A 186 0.60 -13.32 7.30
CA GLN A 186 1.23 -13.87 6.11
C GLN A 186 2.41 -12.98 5.71
N ARG A 187 3.63 -13.52 5.81
CA ARG A 187 4.85 -12.76 5.57
C ARG A 187 5.24 -12.75 4.11
N TYR A 188 5.68 -11.57 3.62
CA TYR A 188 6.24 -11.32 2.29
C TYR A 188 7.55 -10.57 2.42
N ASP A 189 8.63 -11.16 1.90
CA ASP A 189 9.96 -10.58 1.98
C ASP A 189 10.31 -9.90 0.66
N PHE A 190 10.33 -8.57 0.68
CA PHE A 190 10.69 -7.72 -0.45
C PHE A 190 12.22 -7.72 -0.66
N LYS A 191 12.64 -8.00 -1.87
CA LYS A 191 14.05 -8.02 -2.25
C LYS A 191 14.51 -6.62 -2.68
N ARG A 192 15.82 -6.39 -2.62
CA ARG A 192 16.41 -5.19 -3.22
C ARG A 192 16.18 -5.23 -4.74
N ILE A 193 15.79 -4.10 -5.29
CA ILE A 193 15.63 -3.93 -6.75
C ILE A 193 17.03 -3.92 -7.35
N THR A 194 17.23 -4.68 -8.44
CA THR A 194 18.53 -4.75 -9.12
C THR A 194 18.80 -3.48 -9.92
N LYS A 195 20.08 -3.24 -10.29
CA LYS A 195 20.43 -2.10 -11.15
C LYS A 195 19.72 -2.18 -12.49
N ASP A 196 19.63 -3.38 -13.07
CA ASP A 196 18.98 -3.61 -14.36
C ASP A 196 17.48 -3.30 -14.31
N ASP A 197 16.81 -3.66 -13.21
CA ASP A 197 15.40 -3.36 -13.03
C ASP A 197 15.15 -1.86 -12.84
N ILE A 198 16.04 -1.18 -12.11
CA ILE A 198 15.99 0.29 -11.98
C ILE A 198 16.18 0.93 -13.34
N LEU A 199 17.16 0.50 -14.12
CA LEU A 199 17.44 1.03 -15.45
C LEU A 199 16.24 0.83 -16.39
N LYS A 200 15.66 -0.37 -16.44
CA LYS A 200 14.44 -0.64 -17.23
C LYS A 200 13.31 0.34 -16.87
N ARG A 201 13.09 0.58 -15.57
CA ARG A 201 12.04 1.51 -15.13
C ARG A 201 12.34 2.95 -15.52
N LEU A 202 13.59 3.39 -15.39
CA LEU A 202 14.00 4.73 -15.78
C LEU A 202 13.83 4.96 -17.29
N VAL A 203 14.27 4.00 -18.12
CA VAL A 203 14.09 4.07 -19.59
C VAL A 203 12.61 4.18 -19.93
N MET A 204 11.75 3.34 -19.34
CA MET A 204 10.30 3.41 -19.58
C MET A 204 9.73 4.79 -19.23
N ILE A 205 10.13 5.34 -18.10
CA ILE A 205 9.68 6.67 -17.65
C ILE A 205 10.16 7.77 -18.60
N THR A 206 11.43 7.72 -19.04
CA THR A 206 11.99 8.72 -19.96
C THR A 206 11.34 8.64 -21.33
N ASP A 207 11.08 7.44 -21.84
CA ASP A 207 10.41 7.23 -23.12
C ASP A 207 8.97 7.80 -23.09
N GLU A 208 8.21 7.54 -22.01
CA GLU A 208 6.86 8.09 -21.85
C GLU A 208 6.86 9.62 -21.64
N MET A 209 7.93 10.19 -21.11
CA MET A 209 8.10 11.63 -20.97
C MET A 209 8.63 12.30 -22.23
N GLY A 210 9.01 11.54 -23.25
CA GLY A 210 9.65 12.04 -24.46
C GLY A 210 11.03 12.66 -24.20
N LEU A 211 11.73 12.19 -23.16
CA LEU A 211 13.06 12.65 -22.80
C LEU A 211 14.11 11.70 -23.38
N ASN A 212 15.12 12.25 -24.04
CA ASN A 212 16.32 11.48 -24.41
C ASN A 212 17.21 11.36 -23.16
N ALA A 213 17.25 10.20 -22.55
CA ALA A 213 18.16 9.90 -21.47
C ALA A 213 19.46 9.30 -22.05
N ASP A 214 20.60 9.82 -21.64
CA ASP A 214 21.88 9.19 -21.88
C ASP A 214 21.98 7.89 -21.07
N LYS A 215 22.51 6.84 -21.67
CA LYS A 215 22.55 5.49 -21.03
C LYS A 215 23.82 5.26 -20.21
N ASP A 216 24.68 6.29 -20.07
CA ASP A 216 25.93 6.24 -19.32
C ASP A 216 25.74 6.43 -17.79
#